data_9dbfe289306671d04d928a906afdf77e
#
_entry.id   9dbfe289306671d04d928a906afdf77e
#
_cell.length_a   1.000
_cell.length_b   1.000
_cell.length_c   1.000
_cell.angle_alpha   90.00
_cell.angle_beta   90.00
_cell.angle_gamma   90.00
#
_symmetry.space_group_name_H-M   'P 1'
#
loop_
_entity.id
_entity.type
_entity.pdbx_description
1 polymer ?
#
loop_
_entity_poly.entity_id
_entity_poly.type
_entity_poly.pdbx_seq_one_letter_code
_entity_poly.pdbx_strand_id
1 'polypeptide(L)'
;ASSLQGMLTSSANRWFSLRYKEDSLNDIDEAKEWLEDVTDKMYTAFARSNFQQEIFEAYHDLICFGTACMMIEGDEDQILRFSTRHIKELYIQENDKGFIDTVYRRFQIPVHAAVEKFGLENLSMETGKLFKKEPFEKIELVHVARPRTIYNENKLDKKNMPFQSIYFEFGSGHIIDIGGFKELPYVVPRYLKASTEIYGRSPAMNALPDVKVLNKMVETAMKAAAKQVDPPLLVPDDSMLSPI
;
A
#
# COMPACT_ATOMS: atom_id res chain seq x y z
N ALA A 1 -3.90 3.60 -14.01
CA ALA A 1 -4.47 2.51 -13.20
C ALA A 1 -5.50 1.72 -14.00
N SER A 2 -6.56 2.34 -14.55
CA SER A 2 -7.63 1.64 -15.27
C SER A 2 -7.13 0.73 -16.41
N SER A 3 -6.19 1.21 -17.23
CA SER A 3 -5.61 0.40 -18.31
C SER A 3 -4.84 -0.81 -17.78
N LEU A 4 -4.07 -0.65 -16.69
CA LEU A 4 -3.36 -1.76 -16.07
C LEU A 4 -4.32 -2.80 -15.49
N GLN A 5 -5.37 -2.35 -14.80
CA GLN A 5 -6.39 -3.25 -14.27
C GLN A 5 -7.08 -4.03 -15.39
N GLY A 6 -7.48 -3.35 -16.47
CA GLY A 6 -8.10 -4.01 -17.63
C GLY A 6 -7.20 -5.03 -18.33
N MET A 7 -5.88 -4.80 -18.33
CA MET A 7 -4.92 -5.70 -18.97
C MET A 7 -4.48 -6.86 -18.07
N LEU A 8 -4.25 -6.61 -16.77
CA LEU A 8 -3.61 -7.58 -15.87
C LEU A 8 -4.61 -8.35 -15.00
N THR A 9 -5.66 -7.67 -14.48
CA THR A 9 -6.60 -8.24 -13.52
C THR A 9 -8.04 -7.90 -13.85
N SER A 10 -8.41 -8.06 -15.13
CA SER A 10 -9.78 -7.82 -15.60
C SER A 10 -10.76 -8.72 -14.86
N SER A 11 -11.86 -8.13 -14.37
CA SER A 11 -12.96 -8.89 -13.78
C SER A 11 -13.75 -9.72 -14.79
N ALA A 12 -13.63 -9.40 -16.08
CA ALA A 12 -14.37 -10.07 -17.15
C ALA A 12 -13.64 -11.33 -17.68
N ASN A 13 -12.33 -11.42 -17.51
CA ASN A 13 -11.52 -12.50 -18.04
C ASN A 13 -10.73 -13.21 -16.94
N ARG A 14 -10.48 -14.49 -17.14
CA ARG A 14 -9.52 -15.22 -16.31
C ARG A 14 -8.11 -14.72 -16.61
N TRP A 15 -7.39 -14.26 -15.59
CA TRP A 15 -6.05 -13.69 -15.71
C TRP A 15 -4.95 -14.55 -15.08
N PHE A 16 -5.31 -15.66 -14.40
CA PHE A 16 -4.38 -16.68 -13.95
C PHE A 16 -4.99 -18.08 -14.05
N SER A 17 -4.14 -19.10 -14.08
CA SER A 17 -4.48 -20.50 -13.92
C SER A 17 -3.42 -21.20 -13.07
N LEU A 18 -3.82 -22.21 -12.32
CA LEU A 18 -2.91 -23.00 -11.52
C LEU A 18 -2.29 -24.11 -12.36
N ARG A 19 -1.03 -24.41 -12.08
CA ARG A 19 -0.30 -25.55 -12.66
C ARG A 19 0.60 -26.17 -11.60
N TYR A 20 0.82 -27.48 -11.71
CA TYR A 20 1.85 -28.14 -10.91
C TYR A 20 3.23 -27.71 -11.40
N LYS A 21 4.20 -27.66 -10.48
CA LYS A 21 5.60 -27.37 -10.79
C LYS A 21 6.24 -28.49 -11.63
N GLU A 22 5.74 -29.72 -11.46
CA GLU A 22 6.18 -30.90 -12.19
C GLU A 22 5.28 -31.10 -13.42
N ASP A 23 5.87 -30.98 -14.62
CA ASP A 23 5.12 -31.01 -15.88
C ASP A 23 4.37 -32.32 -16.09
N SER A 24 4.93 -33.44 -15.64
CA SER A 24 4.29 -34.76 -15.73
C SER A 24 2.91 -34.84 -15.05
N LEU A 25 2.72 -34.10 -13.96
CA LEU A 25 1.44 -34.05 -13.26
C LEU A 25 0.40 -33.20 -14.00
N ASN A 26 0.85 -32.25 -14.83
CA ASN A 26 -0.05 -31.42 -15.62
C ASN A 26 -0.67 -32.19 -16.84
N ASP A 27 -0.20 -33.37 -17.13
CA ASP A 27 -0.75 -34.22 -18.21
C ASP A 27 -1.84 -35.19 -17.72
N ILE A 28 -1.98 -35.33 -16.40
CA ILE A 28 -2.99 -36.20 -15.77
C ILE A 28 -4.33 -35.47 -15.74
N ASP A 29 -5.37 -36.05 -16.31
CA ASP A 29 -6.69 -35.39 -16.42
C ASP A 29 -7.33 -35.10 -15.07
N GLU A 30 -7.25 -36.01 -14.10
CA GLU A 30 -7.75 -35.80 -12.73
C GLU A 30 -7.05 -34.62 -12.02
N ALA A 31 -5.75 -34.45 -12.25
CA ALA A 31 -4.97 -33.35 -11.72
C ALA A 31 -5.36 -32.00 -12.34
N LYS A 32 -5.64 -31.99 -13.65
CA LYS A 32 -6.16 -30.79 -14.35
C LYS A 32 -7.51 -30.37 -13.81
N GLU A 33 -8.45 -31.32 -13.69
CA GLU A 33 -9.79 -31.05 -13.17
C GLU A 33 -9.74 -30.49 -11.74
N TRP A 34 -8.89 -31.06 -10.88
CA TRP A 34 -8.69 -30.51 -9.54
C TRP A 34 -8.12 -29.10 -9.55
N LEU A 35 -7.13 -28.80 -10.39
CA LEU A 35 -6.55 -27.45 -10.51
C LEU A 35 -7.57 -26.44 -11.06
N GLU A 36 -8.42 -26.84 -12.00
CA GLU A 36 -9.51 -25.99 -12.50
C GLU A 36 -10.53 -25.68 -11.40
N ASP A 37 -10.97 -26.68 -10.64
CA ASP A 37 -11.88 -26.48 -9.51
C ASP A 37 -11.30 -25.54 -8.45
N VAL A 38 -10.02 -25.71 -8.08
CA VAL A 38 -9.34 -24.81 -7.15
C VAL A 38 -9.23 -23.39 -7.75
N THR A 39 -8.90 -23.26 -9.03
CA THR A 39 -8.83 -21.97 -9.70
C THR A 39 -10.18 -21.26 -9.66
N ASP A 40 -11.29 -21.97 -9.91
CA ASP A 40 -12.63 -21.40 -9.85
C ASP A 40 -13.03 -20.94 -8.44
N LYS A 41 -12.65 -21.72 -7.43
CA LYS A 41 -12.84 -21.35 -6.02
C LYS A 41 -12.05 -20.09 -5.68
N MET A 42 -10.82 -19.95 -6.18
CA MET A 42 -10.02 -18.72 -5.98
C MET A 42 -10.67 -17.51 -6.65
N TYR A 43 -11.13 -17.62 -7.91
CA TYR A 43 -11.86 -16.55 -8.57
C TYR A 43 -13.14 -16.15 -7.81
N THR A 44 -13.86 -17.13 -7.28
CA THR A 44 -15.05 -16.88 -6.46
C THR A 44 -14.69 -16.13 -5.17
N ALA A 45 -13.58 -16.48 -4.50
CA ALA A 45 -13.11 -15.78 -3.32
C ALA A 45 -12.71 -14.34 -3.65
N PHE A 46 -11.98 -14.11 -4.74
CA PHE A 46 -11.66 -12.73 -5.21
C PHE A 46 -12.91 -11.93 -5.56
N ALA A 47 -13.89 -12.52 -6.23
CA ALA A 47 -15.12 -11.84 -6.61
C ALA A 47 -16.00 -11.45 -5.42
N ARG A 48 -15.96 -12.22 -4.33
CA ARG A 48 -16.68 -11.91 -3.08
C ARG A 48 -15.98 -10.90 -2.21
N SER A 49 -14.66 -10.75 -2.38
CA SER A 49 -13.83 -9.83 -1.61
C SER A 49 -13.81 -8.42 -2.21
N ASN A 50 -13.14 -7.50 -1.52
CA ASN A 50 -12.87 -6.15 -2.01
C ASN A 50 -11.67 -6.06 -2.97
N PHE A 51 -11.21 -7.17 -3.55
CA PHE A 51 -10.00 -7.27 -4.37
C PHE A 51 -9.97 -6.25 -5.51
N GLN A 52 -11.07 -6.12 -6.27
CA GLN A 52 -11.10 -5.26 -7.47
C GLN A 52 -10.91 -3.77 -7.12
N GLN A 53 -11.41 -3.33 -5.98
CA GLN A 53 -11.23 -1.97 -5.51
C GLN A 53 -9.79 -1.74 -5.04
N GLU A 54 -9.27 -2.63 -4.21
CA GLU A 54 -7.94 -2.50 -3.61
C GLU A 54 -6.82 -2.65 -4.66
N ILE A 55 -6.98 -3.54 -5.63
CA ILE A 55 -5.98 -3.69 -6.69
C ILE A 55 -5.90 -2.46 -7.60
N PHE A 56 -7.03 -1.76 -7.79
CA PHE A 56 -7.03 -0.48 -8.52
C PHE A 56 -6.20 0.58 -7.80
N GLU A 57 -6.38 0.70 -6.48
CA GLU A 57 -5.56 1.61 -5.65
C GLU A 57 -4.09 1.22 -5.67
N ALA A 58 -3.78 -0.08 -5.58
CA ALA A 58 -2.41 -0.57 -5.68
C ALA A 58 -1.76 -0.24 -7.03
N TYR A 59 -2.49 -0.36 -8.14
CA TYR A 59 -1.99 0.07 -9.46
C TYR A 59 -1.80 1.58 -9.55
N HIS A 60 -2.67 2.36 -8.91
CA HIS A 60 -2.51 3.81 -8.84
C HIS A 60 -1.21 4.17 -8.12
N ASP A 61 -0.97 3.57 -6.95
CA ASP A 61 0.25 3.80 -6.17
C ASP A 61 1.50 3.32 -6.93
N LEU A 62 1.42 2.19 -7.62
CA LEU A 62 2.51 1.66 -8.42
C LEU A 62 2.93 2.61 -9.56
N ILE A 63 1.95 3.22 -10.25
CA ILE A 63 2.21 4.18 -11.34
C ILE A 63 2.73 5.50 -10.78
N CYS A 64 2.19 5.98 -9.67
CA CYS A 64 2.56 7.27 -9.09
C CYS A 64 3.89 7.21 -8.34
N PHE A 65 4.07 6.19 -7.50
CA PHE A 65 5.19 6.10 -6.56
C PHE A 65 6.20 5.01 -6.90
N GLY A 66 5.90 4.13 -7.84
CA GLY A 66 6.77 3.02 -8.25
C GLY A 66 6.76 1.82 -7.29
N THR A 67 6.13 1.96 -6.14
CA THR A 67 5.99 0.90 -5.14
C THR A 67 4.57 0.95 -4.59
N ALA A 68 3.89 -0.17 -4.59
CA ALA A 68 2.61 -0.33 -3.92
C ALA A 68 2.74 -1.33 -2.77
N CYS A 69 1.79 -1.34 -1.87
CA CYS A 69 1.73 -2.32 -0.80
C CYS A 69 0.29 -2.71 -0.53
N MET A 70 0.03 -3.99 -0.58
CA MET A 70 -1.27 -4.56 -0.26
C MET A 70 -1.12 -5.56 0.87
N MET A 71 -1.92 -5.42 1.90
CA MET A 71 -2.03 -6.39 3.00
C MET A 71 -3.18 -7.34 2.70
N ILE A 72 -2.95 -8.64 2.88
CA ILE A 72 -3.94 -9.70 2.67
C ILE A 72 -4.20 -10.35 4.02
N GLU A 73 -5.46 -10.37 4.43
CA GLU A 73 -5.91 -10.97 5.68
C GLU A 73 -7.06 -11.95 5.39
N GLY A 74 -7.16 -12.99 6.20
CA GLY A 74 -8.36 -13.83 6.23
C GLY A 74 -9.50 -13.07 6.87
N ASP A 75 -10.71 -13.23 6.33
CA ASP A 75 -11.93 -12.61 6.82
C ASP A 75 -13.00 -13.69 7.00
N GLU A 76 -13.75 -13.64 8.10
CA GLU A 76 -14.76 -14.66 8.42
C GLU A 76 -15.99 -14.55 7.49
N ASP A 77 -16.33 -13.35 7.03
CA ASP A 77 -17.49 -13.10 6.18
C ASP A 77 -17.16 -13.24 4.68
N GLN A 78 -16.01 -12.68 4.26
CA GLN A 78 -15.64 -12.56 2.84
C GLN A 78 -14.51 -13.51 2.42
N ILE A 79 -14.03 -14.38 3.31
CA ILE A 79 -12.90 -15.29 3.14
C ILE A 79 -11.57 -14.55 3.08
N LEU A 80 -11.45 -13.50 2.22
CA LEU A 80 -10.26 -12.68 2.03
C LEU A 80 -10.62 -11.21 2.11
N ARG A 81 -9.78 -10.45 2.78
CA ARG A 81 -9.82 -9.00 2.84
C ARG A 81 -8.49 -8.43 2.38
N PHE A 82 -8.56 -7.51 1.44
CA PHE A 82 -7.41 -6.79 0.92
C PHE A 82 -7.40 -5.37 1.48
N SER A 83 -6.21 -4.80 1.68
CA SER A 83 -6.07 -3.43 2.16
C SER A 83 -4.82 -2.81 1.57
N THR A 84 -4.97 -1.89 0.65
CA THR A 84 -3.86 -1.12 0.09
C THR A 84 -3.34 -0.12 1.11
N ARG A 85 -2.02 -0.06 1.28
CA ARG A 85 -1.33 0.77 2.26
C ARG A 85 -0.46 1.79 1.54
N HIS A 86 -0.70 3.06 1.83
CA HIS A 86 0.03 4.15 1.19
C HIS A 86 1.52 4.11 1.57
N ILE A 87 2.40 4.34 0.60
CA ILE A 87 3.85 4.24 0.74
C ILE A 87 4.44 5.12 1.87
N LYS A 88 3.80 6.24 2.22
CA LYS A 88 4.25 7.12 3.32
C LYS A 88 4.21 6.45 4.69
N GLU A 89 3.40 5.39 4.84
CA GLU A 89 3.27 4.63 6.09
C GLU A 89 4.26 3.48 6.16
N LEU A 90 5.01 3.20 5.08
CA LEU A 90 5.74 1.96 4.89
C LEU A 90 7.25 2.17 4.88
N TYR A 91 7.93 1.30 5.62
CA TYR A 91 9.37 1.10 5.55
C TYR A 91 9.60 -0.38 5.26
N ILE A 92 10.29 -0.66 4.17
CA ILE A 92 10.51 -2.01 3.67
C ILE A 92 11.98 -2.38 3.69
N GLN A 93 12.25 -3.66 3.89
CA GLN A 93 13.61 -4.20 3.86
C GLN A 93 13.64 -5.44 2.97
N GLU A 94 14.74 -5.59 2.24
CA GLU A 94 15.03 -6.75 1.42
C GLU A 94 15.94 -7.73 2.17
N ASN A 95 15.78 -9.00 1.86
CA ASN A 95 16.73 -10.02 2.24
C ASN A 95 17.94 -10.04 1.28
N ASP A 96 18.89 -10.93 1.54
CA ASP A 96 20.09 -11.15 0.72
C ASP A 96 19.81 -11.52 -0.74
N LYS A 97 18.61 -12.05 -1.02
CA LYS A 97 18.14 -12.42 -2.37
C LYS A 97 17.40 -11.31 -3.08
N GLY A 98 17.23 -10.13 -2.46
CA GLY A 98 16.52 -9.00 -3.04
C GLY A 98 14.99 -9.09 -2.98
N PHE A 99 14.44 -10.03 -2.19
CA PHE A 99 13.01 -10.11 -1.93
C PHE A 99 12.66 -9.33 -0.67
N ILE A 100 11.51 -8.63 -0.70
CA ILE A 100 11.00 -7.95 0.49
C ILE A 100 10.45 -9.00 1.43
N ASP A 101 11.03 -9.10 2.61
CA ASP A 101 10.62 -10.02 3.67
C ASP A 101 10.24 -9.31 4.97
N THR A 102 10.55 -8.03 5.09
CA THR A 102 10.29 -7.25 6.28
C THR A 102 9.58 -5.94 5.93
N VAL A 103 8.46 -5.69 6.60
CA VAL A 103 7.64 -4.50 6.43
C VAL A 103 7.35 -3.89 7.80
N TYR A 104 7.64 -2.59 7.93
CA TYR A 104 7.23 -1.76 9.06
C TYR A 104 6.19 -0.77 8.55
N ARG A 105 5.01 -0.77 9.15
CA ARG A 105 3.95 0.17 8.84
C ARG A 105 3.71 1.09 10.03
N ARG A 106 3.94 2.38 9.86
CA ARG A 106 3.66 3.43 10.83
C ARG A 106 2.40 4.18 10.42
N PHE A 107 1.36 4.15 11.22
CA PHE A 107 0.05 4.72 10.87
C PHE A 107 -0.66 5.30 12.08
N GLN A 108 -1.60 6.19 11.80
CA GLN A 108 -2.44 6.81 12.82
C GLN A 108 -3.82 6.15 12.85
N ILE A 109 -4.32 5.91 14.05
CA ILE A 109 -5.65 5.36 14.29
C ILE A 109 -6.32 6.13 15.43
N PRO A 110 -7.63 6.41 15.37
CA PRO A 110 -8.36 6.97 16.52
C PRO A 110 -8.33 6.01 17.70
N VAL A 111 -8.26 6.56 18.92
CA VAL A 111 -8.14 5.74 20.13
C VAL A 111 -9.30 4.76 20.28
N HIS A 112 -10.54 5.17 19.99
CA HIS A 112 -11.70 4.26 20.08
C HIS A 112 -11.55 3.04 19.13
N ALA A 113 -11.05 3.23 17.93
CA ALA A 113 -10.83 2.13 16.97
C ALA A 113 -9.65 1.24 17.38
N ALA A 114 -8.64 1.79 18.07
CA ALA A 114 -7.57 0.98 18.64
C ALA A 114 -8.08 0.12 19.81
N VAL A 115 -8.96 0.67 20.67
CA VAL A 115 -9.60 -0.08 21.76
C VAL A 115 -10.51 -1.18 21.23
N GLU A 116 -11.29 -0.91 20.17
CA GLU A 116 -12.15 -1.91 19.51
C GLU A 116 -11.33 -3.06 18.92
N LYS A 117 -10.20 -2.75 18.29
CA LYS A 117 -9.35 -3.76 17.62
C LYS A 117 -8.51 -4.59 18.58
N PHE A 118 -7.93 -3.99 19.61
CA PHE A 118 -6.92 -4.63 20.45
C PHE A 118 -7.37 -4.89 21.90
N GLY A 119 -8.47 -4.28 22.33
CA GLY A 119 -8.89 -4.28 23.75
C GLY A 119 -8.18 -3.21 24.56
N LEU A 120 -8.88 -2.66 25.56
CA LEU A 120 -8.35 -1.61 26.43
C LEU A 120 -7.19 -2.09 27.31
N GLU A 121 -7.22 -3.36 27.69
CA GLU A 121 -6.22 -4.02 28.55
C GLU A 121 -4.85 -4.17 27.90
N ASN A 122 -4.80 -4.20 26.57
CA ASN A 122 -3.56 -4.36 25.81
C ASN A 122 -2.90 -3.04 25.42
N LEU A 123 -3.59 -1.93 25.66
CA LEU A 123 -3.09 -0.58 25.36
C LEU A 123 -2.37 0.02 26.58
N SER A 124 -1.51 1.02 26.34
CA SER A 124 -0.80 1.70 27.41
C SER A 124 -1.75 2.46 28.35
N MET A 125 -1.29 2.72 29.58
CA MET A 125 -2.06 3.52 30.54
C MET A 125 -2.36 4.95 30.03
N GLU A 126 -1.46 5.51 29.20
CA GLU A 126 -1.62 6.84 28.61
C GLU A 126 -2.76 6.82 27.60
N THR A 127 -2.78 5.85 26.71
CA THR A 127 -3.87 5.63 25.75
C THR A 127 -5.19 5.33 26.43
N GLY A 128 -5.17 4.57 27.53
CA GLY A 128 -6.37 4.32 28.35
C GLY A 128 -6.94 5.59 29.02
N LYS A 129 -6.09 6.54 29.43
CA LYS A 129 -6.54 7.85 29.93
C LYS A 129 -7.09 8.71 28.79
N LEU A 130 -6.46 8.66 27.63
CA LEU A 130 -6.86 9.39 26.43
C LEU A 130 -8.24 8.92 25.94
N PHE A 131 -8.49 7.63 25.96
CA PHE A 131 -9.80 7.05 25.62
C PHE A 131 -10.96 7.63 26.43
N LYS A 132 -10.72 7.91 27.72
CA LYS A 132 -11.75 8.48 28.61
C LYS A 132 -11.98 9.98 28.38
N LYS A 133 -10.97 10.71 27.90
CA LYS A 133 -11.04 12.16 27.69
C LYS A 133 -11.42 12.52 26.26
N GLU A 134 -10.73 11.94 25.28
CA GLU A 134 -10.79 12.28 23.86
C GLU A 134 -10.72 11.03 23.00
N PRO A 135 -11.79 10.22 22.90
CA PRO A 135 -11.78 8.92 22.22
C PRO A 135 -11.50 9.02 20.71
N PHE A 136 -11.70 10.17 20.10
CA PHE A 136 -11.45 10.42 18.68
C PHE A 136 -10.04 10.95 18.37
N GLU A 137 -9.25 11.25 19.40
CA GLU A 137 -7.85 11.62 19.19
C GLU A 137 -7.08 10.47 18.54
N LYS A 138 -6.09 10.82 17.71
CA LYS A 138 -5.29 9.84 16.96
C LYS A 138 -4.03 9.50 17.72
N ILE A 139 -3.80 8.21 17.86
CA ILE A 139 -2.53 7.66 18.33
C ILE A 139 -1.77 7.06 17.16
N GLU A 140 -0.46 7.00 17.28
CA GLU A 140 0.43 6.48 16.28
C GLU A 140 0.88 5.07 16.67
N LEU A 141 0.58 4.12 15.78
CA LEU A 141 0.93 2.73 15.94
C LEU A 141 1.94 2.29 14.88
N VAL A 142 2.72 1.30 15.23
CA VAL A 142 3.60 0.60 14.30
C VAL A 142 3.23 -0.88 14.27
N HIS A 143 3.03 -1.39 13.06
CA HIS A 143 2.93 -2.82 12.78
C HIS A 143 4.21 -3.30 12.11
N VAL A 144 4.80 -4.35 12.64
CA VAL A 144 6.01 -4.99 12.10
C VAL A 144 5.67 -6.40 11.65
N ALA A 145 5.94 -6.70 10.40
CA ALA A 145 5.91 -8.06 9.87
C ALA A 145 7.32 -8.41 9.37
N ARG A 146 7.94 -9.42 9.95
CA ARG A 146 9.32 -9.84 9.61
C ARG A 146 9.52 -11.33 9.81
N PRO A 147 10.51 -11.95 9.14
CA PRO A 147 10.87 -13.34 9.41
C PRO A 147 11.26 -13.55 10.87
N ARG A 148 10.86 -14.68 11.41
CA ARG A 148 11.22 -15.10 12.77
C ARG A 148 12.43 -16.02 12.71
N THR A 149 13.47 -15.69 13.45
CA THR A 149 14.71 -16.47 13.47
C THR A 149 14.57 -17.81 14.20
N ILE A 150 13.72 -17.85 15.24
CA ILE A 150 13.52 -19.04 16.06
C ILE A 150 12.01 -19.30 16.15
N TYR A 151 11.57 -20.41 15.58
CA TYR A 151 10.18 -20.86 15.64
C TYR A 151 10.12 -22.40 15.57
N ASN A 152 8.99 -22.98 15.96
CA ASN A 152 8.77 -24.42 15.93
C ASN A 152 7.65 -24.77 14.95
N GLU A 153 8.00 -25.37 13.83
CA GLU A 153 7.07 -25.73 12.74
C GLU A 153 5.96 -26.70 13.16
N ASN A 154 6.20 -27.49 14.21
CA ASN A 154 5.22 -28.45 14.72
C ASN A 154 4.15 -27.82 15.60
N LYS A 155 4.27 -26.54 15.95
CA LYS A 155 3.29 -25.81 16.74
C LYS A 155 2.51 -24.84 15.86
N LEU A 156 1.17 -24.90 15.98
CA LEU A 156 0.24 -24.09 15.18
C LEU A 156 -0.13 -22.75 15.85
N ASP A 157 0.48 -22.43 16.98
CA ASP A 157 0.19 -21.20 17.70
C ASP A 157 0.84 -19.97 17.00
N LYS A 158 0.21 -18.82 17.13
CA LYS A 158 0.67 -17.56 16.49
C LYS A 158 2.11 -17.18 16.81
N LYS A 159 2.63 -17.62 17.98
CA LYS A 159 4.02 -17.35 18.40
C LYS A 159 5.07 -18.22 17.73
N ASN A 160 4.66 -19.31 17.08
CA ASN A 160 5.55 -20.25 16.39
C ASN A 160 5.39 -20.23 14.86
N MET A 161 4.73 -19.22 14.30
CA MET A 161 4.65 -19.01 12.85
C MET A 161 5.94 -18.40 12.29
N PRO A 162 6.30 -18.69 11.02
CA PRO A 162 7.53 -18.24 10.37
C PRO A 162 7.70 -16.72 10.32
N PHE A 163 6.62 -15.97 10.16
CA PHE A 163 6.63 -14.52 10.18
C PHE A 163 6.08 -13.99 11.49
N GLN A 164 6.82 -13.09 12.12
CA GLN A 164 6.42 -12.40 13.33
C GLN A 164 5.58 -11.18 12.99
N SER A 165 4.47 -11.00 13.70
CA SER A 165 3.63 -9.80 13.68
C SER A 165 3.68 -9.13 15.04
N ILE A 166 4.07 -7.86 15.08
CA ILE A 166 4.15 -7.08 16.32
C ILE A 166 3.43 -5.76 16.11
N TYR A 167 2.48 -5.44 16.99
CA TYR A 167 1.89 -4.12 17.10
C TYR A 167 2.42 -3.42 18.34
N PHE A 168 2.84 -2.16 18.21
CA PHE A 168 3.24 -1.34 19.35
C PHE A 168 2.90 0.13 19.14
N GLU A 169 2.74 0.86 20.24
CA GLU A 169 2.55 2.30 20.24
C GLU A 169 3.88 3.01 19.99
N PHE A 170 3.92 3.90 19.00
CA PHE A 170 5.17 4.56 18.60
C PHE A 170 5.74 5.48 19.69
N GLY A 171 4.88 6.21 20.41
CA GLY A 171 5.30 7.17 21.45
C GLY A 171 5.86 6.51 22.70
N SER A 172 5.18 5.49 23.22
CA SER A 172 5.52 4.80 24.46
C SER A 172 6.43 3.58 24.26
N GLY A 173 6.48 3.03 23.04
CA GLY A 173 7.12 1.74 22.76
C GLY A 173 6.38 0.55 23.37
N HIS A 174 5.16 0.77 23.90
CA HIS A 174 4.35 -0.28 24.52
C HIS A 174 3.89 -1.30 23.47
N ILE A 175 4.19 -2.57 23.71
CA ILE A 175 3.80 -3.68 22.82
C ILE A 175 2.33 -4.02 23.10
N ILE A 176 1.51 -3.91 22.07
CA ILE A 176 0.06 -4.15 22.14
C ILE A 176 -0.25 -5.62 21.87
N ASP A 177 0.33 -6.18 20.79
CA ASP A 177 0.05 -7.57 20.36
C ASP A 177 1.29 -8.19 19.70
N ILE A 178 1.48 -9.49 19.96
CA ILE A 178 2.52 -10.31 19.32
C ILE A 178 1.83 -11.53 18.70
N GLY A 179 1.73 -11.49 17.40
CA GLY A 179 1.17 -12.56 16.59
C GLY A 179 2.18 -13.19 15.63
N GLY A 180 1.66 -13.82 14.60
CA GLY A 180 2.46 -14.37 13.52
C GLY A 180 1.60 -14.74 12.32
N PHE A 181 2.28 -14.92 11.18
CA PHE A 181 1.72 -15.34 9.91
C PHE A 181 2.52 -16.54 9.37
N LYS A 182 1.87 -17.39 8.60
CA LYS A 182 2.55 -18.48 7.87
C LYS A 182 3.41 -17.95 6.75
N GLU A 183 2.96 -16.88 6.12
CA GLU A 183 3.63 -16.18 5.03
C GLU A 183 3.56 -14.67 5.28
N LEU A 184 4.39 -13.88 4.59
CA LEU A 184 4.34 -12.43 4.71
C LEU A 184 2.97 -11.93 4.22
N PRO A 185 2.17 -11.26 5.08
CA PRO A 185 0.84 -10.80 4.70
C PRO A 185 0.85 -9.59 3.77
N TYR A 186 2.02 -9.00 3.55
CA TYR A 186 2.22 -7.84 2.70
C TYR A 186 2.77 -8.24 1.34
N VAL A 187 2.07 -7.90 0.27
CA VAL A 187 2.55 -7.99 -1.11
C VAL A 187 3.01 -6.60 -1.53
N VAL A 188 4.29 -6.46 -1.85
CA VAL A 188 4.93 -5.17 -2.15
C VAL A 188 5.53 -5.20 -3.56
N PRO A 189 4.71 -4.99 -4.61
CA PRO A 189 5.21 -4.91 -5.97
C PRO A 189 5.97 -3.60 -6.20
N ARG A 190 6.99 -3.67 -7.07
CA ARG A 190 7.79 -2.54 -7.54
C ARG A 190 7.70 -2.46 -9.05
N TYR A 191 7.43 -1.27 -9.58
CA TYR A 191 7.26 -1.06 -11.03
C TYR A 191 8.58 -1.27 -11.78
N LEU A 192 9.61 -0.55 -11.37
CA LEU A 192 10.97 -0.69 -11.89
C LEU A 192 11.96 -0.59 -10.73
N LYS A 193 12.76 -1.63 -10.52
CA LYS A 193 13.80 -1.63 -9.49
C LYS A 193 15.14 -1.23 -10.10
N ALA A 194 15.78 -0.20 -9.56
CA ALA A 194 17.19 0.04 -9.77
C ALA A 194 18.02 -0.81 -8.79
N SER A 195 19.20 -1.28 -9.21
CA SER A 195 20.01 -2.26 -8.45
C SER A 195 20.45 -1.78 -7.06
N THR A 196 20.49 -0.47 -6.83
CA THR A 196 20.91 0.13 -5.56
C THR A 196 19.75 0.63 -4.71
N GLU A 197 18.52 0.52 -5.18
CA GLU A 197 17.33 1.06 -4.54
C GLU A 197 16.43 -0.07 -4.03
N ILE A 198 15.87 0.11 -2.85
CA ILE A 198 14.90 -0.83 -2.25
C ILE A 198 13.50 -0.54 -2.81
N TYR A 199 13.14 0.75 -2.91
CA TYR A 199 11.86 1.18 -3.48
C TYR A 199 11.94 1.23 -5.01
N GLY A 200 10.79 0.99 -5.67
CA GLY A 200 10.68 1.05 -7.12
C GLY A 200 10.60 2.48 -7.65
N ARG A 201 10.99 2.65 -8.91
CA ARG A 201 10.80 3.89 -9.68
C ARG A 201 9.54 3.81 -10.52
N SER A 202 8.78 4.90 -10.58
CA SER A 202 7.52 4.96 -11.33
C SER A 202 7.69 5.62 -12.71
N PRO A 203 6.77 5.35 -13.64
CA PRO A 203 6.66 6.12 -14.88
C PRO A 203 6.42 7.61 -14.61
N ALA A 204 5.63 7.93 -13.58
CA ALA A 204 5.37 9.32 -13.20
C ALA A 204 6.64 10.05 -12.74
N MET A 205 7.55 9.39 -12.03
CA MET A 205 8.84 9.97 -11.65
C MET A 205 9.69 10.30 -12.88
N ASN A 206 9.66 9.47 -13.91
CA ASN A 206 10.41 9.73 -15.15
C ASN A 206 9.79 10.88 -15.94
N ALA A 207 8.46 11.02 -15.94
CA ALA A 207 7.76 12.10 -16.63
C ALA A 207 7.76 13.44 -15.85
N LEU A 208 8.14 13.43 -14.57
CA LEU A 208 8.04 14.60 -13.69
C LEU A 208 8.80 15.83 -14.19
N PRO A 209 10.03 15.74 -14.78
CA PRO A 209 10.73 16.88 -15.34
C PRO A 209 9.92 17.55 -16.47
N ASP A 210 9.37 16.76 -17.39
CA ASP A 210 8.58 17.26 -18.52
C ASP A 210 7.28 17.91 -18.06
N VAL A 211 6.59 17.32 -17.07
CA VAL A 211 5.41 17.91 -16.45
C VAL A 211 5.72 19.26 -15.80
N LYS A 212 6.87 19.39 -15.11
CA LYS A 212 7.30 20.66 -14.52
C LYS A 212 7.55 21.73 -15.58
N VAL A 213 8.21 21.36 -16.69
CA VAL A 213 8.44 22.27 -17.82
C VAL A 213 7.11 22.72 -18.44
N LEU A 214 6.18 21.78 -18.68
CA LEU A 214 4.86 22.08 -19.22
C LEU A 214 4.08 23.04 -18.30
N ASN A 215 4.05 22.78 -17.01
CA ASN A 215 3.40 23.66 -16.05
C ASN A 215 4.00 25.08 -16.07
N LYS A 216 5.32 25.18 -16.20
CA LYS A 216 5.99 26.47 -16.29
C LYS A 216 5.65 27.22 -17.59
N MET A 217 5.55 26.49 -18.70
CA MET A 217 5.12 27.07 -19.98
C MET A 217 3.68 27.61 -19.89
N VAL A 218 2.76 26.83 -19.34
CA VAL A 218 1.36 27.24 -19.14
C VAL A 218 1.27 28.47 -18.22
N GLU A 219 1.99 28.47 -17.10
CA GLU A 219 2.05 29.64 -16.20
C GLU A 219 2.55 30.89 -16.93
N THR A 220 3.61 30.76 -17.74
CA THR A 220 4.17 31.85 -18.48
C THR A 220 3.21 32.38 -19.55
N ALA A 221 2.52 31.46 -20.27
CA ALA A 221 1.50 31.83 -21.25
C ALA A 221 0.31 32.59 -20.61
N MET A 222 -0.15 32.13 -19.44
CA MET A 222 -1.19 32.82 -18.70
C MET A 222 -0.77 34.21 -18.24
N LYS A 223 0.48 34.38 -17.76
CA LYS A 223 1.03 35.67 -17.38
C LYS A 223 1.19 36.61 -18.59
N ALA A 224 1.57 36.05 -19.74
CA ALA A 224 1.67 36.83 -20.99
C ALA A 224 0.28 37.33 -21.45
N ALA A 225 -0.73 36.43 -21.41
CA ALA A 225 -2.11 36.80 -21.73
C ALA A 225 -2.64 37.89 -20.80
N ALA A 226 -2.41 37.76 -19.49
CA ALA A 226 -2.82 38.77 -18.51
C ALA A 226 -2.18 40.14 -18.79
N LYS A 227 -0.89 40.18 -19.16
CA LYS A 227 -0.19 41.42 -19.55
C LYS A 227 -0.68 42.00 -20.88
N GLN A 228 -1.26 41.19 -21.76
CA GLN A 228 -1.87 41.70 -23.00
C GLN A 228 -3.22 42.37 -22.73
N VAL A 229 -3.96 41.89 -21.73
CA VAL A 229 -5.26 42.47 -21.30
C VAL A 229 -5.02 43.78 -20.52
N ASP A 230 -4.01 43.83 -19.67
CA ASP A 230 -3.62 45.01 -18.88
C ASP A 230 -2.13 45.29 -19.07
N PRO A 231 -1.77 45.95 -20.20
CA PRO A 231 -0.37 46.20 -20.53
C PRO A 231 0.25 47.25 -19.60
N PRO A 232 1.47 47.07 -19.12
CA PRO A 232 2.19 48.10 -18.36
C PRO A 232 2.45 49.31 -19.22
N LEU A 233 2.08 50.50 -18.76
CA LEU A 233 2.32 51.77 -19.41
C LEU A 233 3.74 52.27 -19.08
N LEU A 234 4.50 52.65 -20.10
CA LEU A 234 5.75 53.37 -19.92
C LEU A 234 5.44 54.88 -19.89
N VAL A 235 5.70 55.50 -18.74
CA VAL A 235 5.51 56.94 -18.57
C VAL A 235 6.90 57.59 -18.45
N PRO A 236 7.19 58.68 -19.21
CA PRO A 236 8.41 59.45 -19.04
C PRO A 236 8.47 60.00 -17.60
N ASP A 237 9.68 60.05 -17.04
CA ASP A 237 9.89 60.46 -15.62
C ASP A 237 9.46 61.91 -15.33
N ASP A 238 9.36 62.75 -16.39
CA ASP A 238 8.95 64.19 -16.32
C ASP A 238 7.43 64.40 -16.36
N SER A 239 6.61 63.35 -16.50
CA SER A 239 5.15 63.47 -16.57
C SER A 239 4.51 63.25 -15.21
N MET A 240 4.10 64.35 -14.53
CA MET A 240 3.17 64.28 -13.38
C MET A 240 1.82 63.78 -13.90
N LEU A 241 1.56 62.49 -13.70
CA LEU A 241 0.20 61.97 -13.81
C LEU A 241 -0.53 62.31 -12.52
N SER A 242 -1.40 63.33 -12.58
CA SER A 242 -2.36 63.56 -11.51
C SER A 242 -3.31 62.36 -11.43
N PRO A 243 -3.50 61.71 -10.26
CA PRO A 243 -4.53 60.72 -10.13
C PRO A 243 -5.90 61.35 -10.34
N ILE A 244 -6.65 60.84 -11.30
CA ILE A 244 -8.07 61.15 -11.49
C ILE A 244 -8.90 60.44 -10.43
#